data_b63f21edd90388ca8df028cb6545d8cf
#
_entry.id   b63f21edd90388ca8df028cb6545d8cf
#
_cell.length_a   1.000
_cell.length_b   1.000
_cell.length_c   1.000
_cell.angle_alpha   90.00
_cell.angle_beta   90.00
_cell.angle_gamma   90.00
#
_symmetry.space_group_name_H-M   'P 1'
#
loop_
_entity.id
_entity.type
_entity.pdbx_description
1 polymer ?
#
loop_
_entity_poly.entity_id
_entity_poly.type
_entity_poly.pdbx_seq_one_letter_code
_entity_poly.pdbx_strand_id
1 'polypeptide(L)'
;MHPVLCGLAANPALPAELIDRLIAVADTAVDSALALRPDLSHVQMVALASRADDTAVQLAYVGRLTAPDVDPVAQPRAALALLDKRSGRPEWARLFAMDPAVEHREKLAACPGLPPDVVETLAADPDVRVVAELALWTTADMAARLASHPHAEVRRALAANEATPPAVLAMLVTGEGLPPAERCLVCDREATPFVHDQECSLTDCDLPPGASCDGSHESTVHDMQLAALRNPATPAGAVVGFADHPSMLLREQLAARSDLPPEVAGRLVDDPDAGVRGELAENPSIGDAQIRALAADHGYDVRRRLAHNPRVPLDVLDQLAAEIRISSHPLPRIAAASPAEVEEMARSKNPALRMVLAERRDLPNGIRDALALDPDAKVVKSIARHPGLSEAQLRAMVDRHRVRVIAKVAANPDASAALLEDLAGHEPPGHKVFREIARHRNATAPSLLACLASRDARSLAAGHPALPPHVMVELLSHDDWQVAEAAASNPSLPPAVMSELVPGR
;
A
#
# COMPACT_ATOMS: atom_id res chain seq x y z
N MET A 1 25.87 11.23 -5.25
CA MET A 1 24.82 11.63 -4.25
C MET A 1 25.53 12.28 -3.09
N HIS A 2 25.12 13.45 -2.67
CA HIS A 2 25.71 14.16 -1.52
C HIS A 2 24.70 14.10 -0.35
N PRO A 3 24.78 13.09 0.54
CA PRO A 3 23.73 12.80 1.53
C PRO A 3 23.39 13.99 2.43
N VAL A 4 24.42 14.74 2.84
CA VAL A 4 24.24 15.92 3.69
C VAL A 4 23.43 17.02 2.98
N LEU A 5 23.64 17.25 1.66
CA LEU A 5 22.85 18.23 0.91
C LEU A 5 21.41 17.76 0.70
N CYS A 6 21.18 16.47 0.51
CA CYS A 6 19.80 15.90 0.46
C CYS A 6 19.10 16.08 1.82
N GLY A 7 19.79 15.79 2.92
CA GLY A 7 19.28 16.05 4.25
C GLY A 7 18.96 17.52 4.51
N LEU A 8 19.85 18.44 4.12
CA LEU A 8 19.58 19.89 4.21
C LEU A 8 18.37 20.31 3.36
N ALA A 9 18.26 19.80 2.14
CA ALA A 9 17.11 20.05 1.28
C ALA A 9 15.79 19.64 1.93
N ALA A 10 15.78 18.54 2.69
CA ALA A 10 14.64 18.04 3.44
C ALA A 10 14.43 18.72 4.79
N ASN A 11 15.40 19.52 5.28
CA ASN A 11 15.33 20.16 6.60
C ASN A 11 14.26 21.25 6.66
N PRO A 12 13.21 21.14 7.48
CA PRO A 12 12.14 22.13 7.54
C PRO A 12 12.59 23.50 8.09
N ALA A 13 13.72 23.55 8.82
CA ALA A 13 14.29 24.77 9.37
C ALA A 13 15.35 25.41 8.45
N LEU A 14 15.53 24.91 7.22
CA LEU A 14 16.49 25.47 6.26
C LEU A 14 16.13 26.92 5.92
N PRO A 15 17.05 27.90 6.09
CA PRO A 15 16.83 29.28 5.69
C PRO A 15 16.49 29.43 4.20
N ALA A 16 15.54 30.31 3.86
CA ALA A 16 15.05 30.49 2.49
C ALA A 16 16.15 30.88 1.48
N GLU A 17 17.14 31.68 1.93
CA GLU A 17 18.31 32.07 1.11
C GLU A 17 19.21 30.88 0.75
N LEU A 18 19.20 29.79 1.53
CA LEU A 18 19.97 28.58 1.24
C LEU A 18 19.25 27.67 0.24
N ILE A 19 17.92 27.79 0.10
CA ILE A 19 17.16 27.05 -0.91
C ILE A 19 17.65 27.42 -2.31
N ASP A 20 17.80 28.72 -2.62
CA ASP A 20 18.30 29.17 -3.92
C ASP A 20 19.71 28.69 -4.20
N ARG A 21 20.55 28.63 -3.16
CA ARG A 21 21.92 28.09 -3.26
C ARG A 21 21.90 26.59 -3.52
N LEU A 22 21.02 25.83 -2.88
CA LEU A 22 20.86 24.39 -3.14
C LEU A 22 20.33 24.11 -4.55
N ILE A 23 19.36 24.91 -5.02
CA ILE A 23 18.91 24.83 -6.42
C ILE A 23 20.09 25.05 -7.38
N ALA A 24 21.02 25.95 -7.06
CA ALA A 24 22.19 26.22 -7.90
C ALA A 24 23.23 25.06 -7.93
N VAL A 25 23.21 24.13 -6.98
CA VAL A 25 24.10 22.96 -6.95
C VAL A 25 23.90 22.02 -8.14
N ALA A 26 22.69 21.99 -8.71
CA ALA A 26 22.34 21.20 -9.89
C ALA A 26 22.51 19.67 -9.71
N ASP A 27 22.16 19.17 -8.54
CA ASP A 27 22.14 17.73 -8.22
C ASP A 27 20.67 17.22 -8.24
N THR A 28 20.38 16.18 -9.02
CA THR A 28 19.01 15.65 -9.22
C THR A 28 18.40 15.11 -7.93
N ALA A 29 19.20 14.54 -7.02
CA ALA A 29 18.72 14.02 -5.74
C ALA A 29 18.37 15.18 -4.79
N VAL A 30 19.14 16.27 -4.80
CA VAL A 30 18.85 17.51 -4.05
C VAL A 30 17.60 18.16 -4.61
N ASP A 31 17.47 18.28 -5.95
CA ASP A 31 16.28 18.85 -6.61
C ASP A 31 15.01 18.06 -6.25
N SER A 32 15.07 16.72 -6.22
CA SER A 32 13.96 15.87 -5.82
C SER A 32 13.58 16.05 -4.35
N ALA A 33 14.55 16.19 -3.46
CA ALA A 33 14.31 16.47 -2.04
C ALA A 33 13.71 17.86 -1.83
N LEU A 34 14.20 18.90 -2.55
CA LEU A 34 13.64 20.24 -2.54
C LEU A 34 12.18 20.28 -3.03
N ALA A 35 11.86 19.53 -4.09
CA ALA A 35 10.51 19.48 -4.67
C ALA A 35 9.44 19.00 -3.68
N LEU A 36 9.81 18.25 -2.64
CA LEU A 36 8.91 17.81 -1.57
C LEU A 36 8.59 18.88 -0.53
N ARG A 37 9.34 19.97 -0.49
CA ARG A 37 9.16 21.03 0.52
C ARG A 37 7.84 21.80 0.33
N PRO A 38 7.09 22.06 1.41
CA PRO A 38 5.86 22.84 1.32
C PRO A 38 6.07 24.35 1.15
N ASP A 39 7.26 24.86 1.47
CA ASP A 39 7.60 26.29 1.60
C ASP A 39 8.33 26.90 0.39
N LEU A 40 8.41 26.18 -0.74
CA LEU A 40 8.99 26.71 -1.97
C LEU A 40 8.13 27.85 -2.55
N SER A 41 8.77 28.91 -2.98
CA SER A 41 8.14 29.95 -3.80
C SER A 41 7.84 29.41 -5.22
N HIS A 42 6.87 30.05 -5.90
CA HIS A 42 6.54 29.69 -7.29
C HIS A 42 7.77 29.76 -8.23
N VAL A 43 8.60 30.80 -8.07
CA VAL A 43 9.83 30.97 -8.87
C VAL A 43 10.80 29.78 -8.64
N GLN A 44 10.95 29.33 -7.41
CA GLN A 44 11.80 28.17 -7.09
C GLN A 44 11.23 26.87 -7.66
N MET A 45 9.92 26.68 -7.61
CA MET A 45 9.26 25.49 -8.21
C MET A 45 9.46 25.45 -9.73
N VAL A 46 9.27 26.58 -10.42
CA VAL A 46 9.51 26.68 -11.88
C VAL A 46 11.00 26.46 -12.21
N ALA A 47 11.90 27.01 -11.41
CA ALA A 47 13.34 26.80 -11.58
C ALA A 47 13.73 25.31 -11.43
N LEU A 48 13.18 24.60 -10.46
CA LEU A 48 13.39 23.16 -10.28
C LEU A 48 12.78 22.36 -11.44
N ALA A 49 11.55 22.69 -11.84
CA ALA A 49 10.86 22.02 -12.94
C ALA A 49 11.59 22.15 -14.27
N SER A 50 12.21 23.33 -14.53
CA SER A 50 12.95 23.58 -15.80
C SER A 50 14.25 22.77 -15.92
N ARG A 51 14.73 22.14 -14.86
CA ARG A 51 16.02 21.43 -14.82
C ARG A 51 15.91 19.94 -15.07
N ALA A 52 14.85 19.30 -14.59
CA ALA A 52 14.65 17.86 -14.71
C ALA A 52 13.17 17.54 -14.89
N ASP A 53 12.85 16.78 -15.94
CA ASP A 53 11.49 16.40 -16.25
C ASP A 53 10.85 15.57 -15.12
N ASP A 54 11.59 14.71 -14.44
CA ASP A 54 11.10 13.94 -13.28
C ASP A 54 10.66 14.86 -12.13
N THR A 55 11.41 15.93 -11.87
CA THR A 55 11.04 16.94 -10.86
C THR A 55 9.81 17.73 -11.29
N ALA A 56 9.71 18.09 -12.56
CA ALA A 56 8.52 18.74 -13.11
C ALA A 56 7.28 17.85 -13.00
N VAL A 57 7.40 16.56 -13.32
CA VAL A 57 6.34 15.55 -13.15
C VAL A 57 5.89 15.47 -11.69
N GLN A 58 6.83 15.39 -10.75
CA GLN A 58 6.53 15.34 -9.31
C GLN A 58 5.77 16.58 -8.85
N LEU A 59 6.24 17.77 -9.23
CA LEU A 59 5.59 19.05 -8.89
C LEU A 59 4.19 19.17 -9.53
N ALA A 60 4.00 18.69 -10.75
CA ALA A 60 2.71 18.62 -11.42
C ALA A 60 1.72 17.73 -10.66
N TYR A 61 2.13 16.52 -10.27
CA TYR A 61 1.28 15.58 -9.53
C TYR A 61 0.85 16.08 -8.14
N VAL A 62 1.70 16.83 -7.45
CA VAL A 62 1.35 17.45 -6.17
C VAL A 62 0.60 18.78 -6.31
N GLY A 63 0.25 19.19 -7.55
CA GLY A 63 -0.55 20.40 -7.84
C GLY A 63 0.19 21.72 -7.65
N ARG A 64 1.52 21.71 -7.77
CA ARG A 64 2.37 22.90 -7.58
C ARG A 64 2.79 23.58 -8.87
N LEU A 65 2.58 22.93 -10.02
CA LEU A 65 2.71 23.52 -11.34
C LEU A 65 1.33 23.66 -11.98
N THR A 66 1.23 24.63 -12.85
CA THR A 66 0.05 24.91 -13.66
C THR A 66 0.41 24.90 -15.14
N ALA A 67 -0.59 24.89 -16.03
CA ALA A 67 -0.35 24.86 -17.46
C ALA A 67 0.55 26.00 -18.01
N PRO A 68 0.53 27.23 -17.47
CA PRO A 68 1.49 28.26 -17.87
C PRO A 68 2.95 27.96 -17.56
N ASP A 69 3.23 27.09 -16.58
CA ASP A 69 4.57 26.80 -16.08
C ASP A 69 5.29 25.72 -16.87
N VAL A 70 4.59 25.02 -17.77
CA VAL A 70 5.08 23.85 -18.49
C VAL A 70 4.98 24.05 -19.99
N ASP A 71 6.09 23.82 -20.69
CA ASP A 71 6.10 23.72 -22.14
C ASP A 71 5.88 22.25 -22.54
N PRO A 72 4.76 21.91 -23.21
CA PRO A 72 4.43 20.53 -23.54
C PRO A 72 5.42 19.88 -24.52
N VAL A 73 6.19 20.68 -25.28
CA VAL A 73 7.19 20.16 -26.21
C VAL A 73 8.51 19.87 -25.51
N ALA A 74 8.92 20.76 -24.62
CA ALA A 74 10.17 20.60 -23.85
C ALA A 74 10.01 19.63 -22.66
N GLN A 75 8.80 19.52 -22.10
CA GLN A 75 8.48 18.76 -20.88
C GLN A 75 7.21 17.91 -21.07
N PRO A 76 7.21 16.97 -22.02
CA PRO A 76 6.00 16.22 -22.38
C PRO A 76 5.43 15.41 -21.23
N ARG A 77 6.26 14.80 -20.38
CA ARG A 77 5.82 14.00 -19.22
C ARG A 77 5.16 14.88 -18.13
N ALA A 78 5.67 16.08 -17.90
CA ALA A 78 5.04 17.02 -16.96
C ALA A 78 3.70 17.54 -17.50
N ALA A 79 3.62 17.83 -18.81
CA ALA A 79 2.36 18.24 -19.46
C ALA A 79 1.30 17.11 -19.41
N LEU A 80 1.69 15.86 -19.64
CA LEU A 80 0.83 14.68 -19.47
C LEU A 80 0.38 14.50 -18.01
N ALA A 81 1.27 14.73 -17.02
CA ALA A 81 0.90 14.71 -15.62
C ALA A 81 -0.15 15.79 -15.26
N LEU A 82 -0.05 16.99 -15.85
CA LEU A 82 -1.07 18.03 -15.69
C LEU A 82 -2.40 17.64 -16.35
N LEU A 83 -2.40 16.97 -17.52
CA LEU A 83 -3.62 16.44 -18.14
C LEU A 83 -4.28 15.37 -17.24
N ASP A 84 -3.50 14.46 -16.70
CA ASP A 84 -3.96 13.44 -15.76
C ASP A 84 -4.62 14.05 -14.51
N LYS A 85 -4.09 15.17 -14.02
CA LYS A 85 -4.67 15.96 -12.93
C LYS A 85 -5.79 16.92 -13.35
N ARG A 86 -6.23 16.92 -14.61
CA ARG A 86 -7.23 17.84 -15.17
C ARG A 86 -6.87 19.31 -15.04
N SER A 87 -5.58 19.61 -14.95
CA SER A 87 -5.02 20.99 -14.86
C SER A 87 -4.21 21.39 -16.09
N GLY A 88 -4.06 20.47 -17.06
CA GLY A 88 -3.48 20.74 -18.36
C GLY A 88 -4.46 21.43 -19.32
N ARG A 89 -3.94 21.91 -20.47
CA ARG A 89 -4.75 22.56 -21.52
C ARG A 89 -5.35 21.49 -22.45
N PRO A 90 -6.64 21.60 -22.83
CA PRO A 90 -7.26 20.64 -23.75
C PRO A 90 -6.54 20.47 -25.09
N GLU A 91 -5.87 21.53 -25.58
CA GLU A 91 -5.09 21.50 -26.81
C GLU A 91 -3.90 20.53 -26.73
N TRP A 92 -3.35 20.35 -25.54
CA TRP A 92 -2.26 19.39 -25.30
C TRP A 92 -2.70 17.93 -25.54
N ALA A 93 -3.95 17.63 -25.22
CA ALA A 93 -4.47 16.28 -25.49
C ALA A 93 -4.46 15.97 -27.01
N ARG A 94 -4.79 16.97 -27.87
CA ARG A 94 -4.70 16.81 -29.33
C ARG A 94 -3.26 16.73 -29.82
N LEU A 95 -2.35 17.49 -29.18
CA LEU A 95 -0.92 17.42 -29.48
C LEU A 95 -0.37 16.01 -29.21
N PHE A 96 -0.63 15.49 -28.02
CA PHE A 96 -0.11 14.18 -27.60
C PHE A 96 -0.82 13.00 -28.30
N ALA A 97 -2.07 13.14 -28.76
CA ALA A 97 -2.73 12.09 -29.54
C ALA A 97 -2.02 11.81 -30.88
N MET A 98 -1.26 12.77 -31.39
CA MET A 98 -0.49 12.67 -32.63
C MET A 98 1.01 12.55 -32.40
N ASP A 99 1.44 12.39 -31.15
CA ASP A 99 2.86 12.30 -30.80
C ASP A 99 3.48 11.03 -31.40
N PRO A 100 4.67 11.10 -32.01
CA PRO A 100 5.34 9.92 -32.55
C PRO A 100 5.74 8.89 -31.48
N ALA A 101 5.97 9.32 -30.23
CA ALA A 101 6.29 8.45 -29.11
C ALA A 101 5.02 7.74 -28.60
N VAL A 102 5.02 6.42 -28.68
CA VAL A 102 3.90 5.57 -28.22
C VAL A 102 3.63 5.78 -26.74
N GLU A 103 4.68 5.92 -25.94
CA GLU A 103 4.62 6.13 -24.48
C GLU A 103 3.84 7.39 -24.11
N HIS A 104 3.92 8.45 -24.91
CA HIS A 104 3.15 9.66 -24.70
C HIS A 104 1.67 9.46 -25.03
N ARG A 105 1.36 8.77 -26.14
CA ARG A 105 -0.02 8.43 -26.53
C ARG A 105 -0.67 7.47 -25.54
N GLU A 106 0.09 6.46 -25.07
CA GLU A 106 -0.35 5.53 -24.03
C GLU A 106 -0.65 6.26 -22.71
N LYS A 107 0.26 7.12 -22.24
CA LYS A 107 0.02 7.92 -21.04
C LYS A 107 -1.16 8.89 -21.20
N LEU A 108 -1.37 9.46 -22.39
CA LEU A 108 -2.55 10.28 -22.68
C LEU A 108 -3.84 9.46 -22.58
N ALA A 109 -3.83 8.22 -23.08
CA ALA A 109 -5.00 7.34 -23.06
C ALA A 109 -5.51 7.05 -21.63
N ALA A 110 -4.63 7.10 -20.63
CA ALA A 110 -4.98 6.99 -19.21
C ALA A 110 -5.56 8.28 -18.62
N CYS A 111 -5.45 9.42 -19.30
CA CYS A 111 -5.87 10.71 -18.72
C CYS A 111 -7.41 10.82 -18.71
N PRO A 112 -7.99 11.33 -17.61
CA PRO A 112 -9.44 11.48 -17.50
C PRO A 112 -9.95 12.72 -18.25
N GLY A 113 -11.16 12.61 -18.81
CA GLY A 113 -11.87 13.76 -19.40
C GLY A 113 -11.31 14.23 -20.73
N LEU A 114 -10.75 13.32 -21.53
CA LEU A 114 -10.25 13.63 -22.88
C LEU A 114 -11.37 14.13 -23.80
N PRO A 115 -11.05 15.06 -24.73
CA PRO A 115 -11.99 15.49 -25.77
C PRO A 115 -12.45 14.28 -26.61
N PRO A 116 -13.72 14.25 -27.08
CA PRO A 116 -14.24 13.13 -27.89
C PRO A 116 -13.42 12.83 -29.15
N ASP A 117 -12.93 13.85 -29.84
CA ASP A 117 -12.07 13.70 -31.00
C ASP A 117 -10.73 13.01 -30.69
N VAL A 118 -10.18 13.29 -29.51
CA VAL A 118 -8.96 12.62 -29.01
C VAL A 118 -9.25 11.16 -28.67
N VAL A 119 -10.36 10.88 -27.99
CA VAL A 119 -10.77 9.51 -27.67
C VAL A 119 -10.94 8.67 -28.93
N GLU A 120 -11.58 9.22 -30.00
CA GLU A 120 -11.71 8.52 -31.29
C GLU A 120 -10.35 8.28 -31.96
N THR A 121 -9.43 9.25 -31.88
CA THR A 121 -8.07 9.10 -32.42
C THR A 121 -7.32 7.96 -31.71
N LEU A 122 -7.35 7.93 -30.38
CA LEU A 122 -6.69 6.89 -29.56
C LEU A 122 -7.35 5.51 -29.71
N ALA A 123 -8.68 5.46 -29.89
CA ALA A 123 -9.38 4.20 -30.16
C ALA A 123 -9.02 3.56 -31.51
N ALA A 124 -8.50 4.35 -32.45
CA ALA A 124 -8.01 3.90 -33.75
C ALA A 124 -6.48 3.90 -33.84
N ASP A 125 -5.77 3.99 -32.71
CA ASP A 125 -4.30 4.00 -32.70
C ASP A 125 -3.73 2.69 -33.28
N PRO A 126 -2.68 2.76 -34.10
CA PRO A 126 -2.04 1.57 -34.64
C PRO A 126 -1.32 0.72 -33.59
N ASP A 127 -0.95 1.29 -32.46
CA ASP A 127 -0.33 0.57 -31.35
C ASP A 127 -1.40 0.08 -30.36
N VAL A 128 -1.49 -1.22 -30.21
CA VAL A 128 -2.49 -1.86 -29.34
C VAL A 128 -2.38 -1.47 -27.87
N ARG A 129 -1.19 -1.09 -27.40
CA ARG A 129 -0.99 -0.64 -26.00
C ARG A 129 -1.76 0.63 -25.71
N VAL A 130 -1.79 1.55 -26.68
CA VAL A 130 -2.56 2.80 -26.58
C VAL A 130 -4.06 2.50 -26.51
N VAL A 131 -4.55 1.62 -27.39
CA VAL A 131 -5.98 1.24 -27.40
C VAL A 131 -6.36 0.47 -26.12
N ALA A 132 -5.49 -0.41 -25.63
CA ALA A 132 -5.73 -1.15 -24.40
C ALA A 132 -5.74 -0.22 -23.17
N GLU A 133 -4.81 0.73 -23.10
CA GLU A 133 -4.81 1.73 -22.03
C GLU A 133 -6.08 2.60 -22.06
N LEU A 134 -6.51 3.05 -23.26
CA LEU A 134 -7.78 3.73 -23.41
C LEU A 134 -8.95 2.85 -22.95
N ALA A 135 -8.97 1.59 -23.32
CA ALA A 135 -10.03 0.64 -22.96
C ALA A 135 -10.17 0.47 -21.43
N LEU A 136 -9.05 0.54 -20.71
CA LEU A 136 -9.02 0.43 -19.24
C LEU A 136 -9.72 1.61 -18.53
N TRP A 137 -9.69 2.80 -19.13
CA TRP A 137 -10.17 4.03 -18.50
C TRP A 137 -11.35 4.70 -19.21
N THR A 138 -11.84 4.10 -20.29
CA THR A 138 -12.87 4.71 -21.14
C THR A 138 -14.27 4.64 -20.53
N THR A 139 -15.21 5.32 -21.19
CA THR A 139 -16.63 5.34 -20.82
C THR A 139 -17.36 4.05 -21.25
N ALA A 140 -18.54 3.82 -20.67
CA ALA A 140 -19.39 2.67 -21.00
C ALA A 140 -19.68 2.53 -22.51
N ASP A 141 -19.97 3.65 -23.19
CA ASP A 141 -20.30 3.64 -24.63
C ASP A 141 -19.09 3.22 -25.48
N MET A 142 -17.91 3.75 -25.18
CA MET A 142 -16.69 3.37 -25.89
C MET A 142 -16.29 1.93 -25.54
N ALA A 143 -16.45 1.50 -24.28
CA ALA A 143 -16.20 0.13 -23.86
C ALA A 143 -17.08 -0.87 -24.65
N ALA A 144 -18.37 -0.55 -24.84
CA ALA A 144 -19.26 -1.37 -25.64
C ALA A 144 -18.82 -1.46 -27.13
N ARG A 145 -18.27 -0.38 -27.69
CA ARG A 145 -17.75 -0.36 -29.07
C ARG A 145 -16.47 -1.20 -29.22
N LEU A 146 -15.59 -1.14 -28.23
CA LEU A 146 -14.32 -1.87 -28.23
C LEU A 146 -14.47 -3.35 -27.83
N ALA A 147 -15.63 -3.79 -27.36
CA ALA A 147 -15.85 -5.17 -26.90
C ALA A 147 -15.53 -6.24 -27.95
N SER A 148 -15.75 -5.93 -29.24
CA SER A 148 -15.43 -6.82 -30.36
C SER A 148 -14.06 -6.55 -31.00
N HIS A 149 -13.19 -5.78 -30.34
CA HIS A 149 -11.86 -5.49 -30.87
C HIS A 149 -11.10 -6.79 -31.17
N PRO A 150 -10.41 -6.89 -32.32
CA PRO A 150 -9.76 -8.15 -32.74
C PRO A 150 -8.60 -8.55 -31.81
N HIS A 151 -8.01 -7.62 -31.07
CA HIS A 151 -6.90 -7.90 -30.18
C HIS A 151 -7.35 -8.19 -28.76
N ALA A 152 -6.94 -9.35 -28.23
CA ALA A 152 -7.36 -9.84 -26.90
C ALA A 152 -6.94 -8.91 -25.75
N GLU A 153 -5.82 -8.18 -25.88
CA GLU A 153 -5.33 -7.25 -24.83
C GLU A 153 -6.32 -6.09 -24.60
N VAL A 154 -6.94 -5.56 -25.65
CA VAL A 154 -7.98 -4.54 -25.53
C VAL A 154 -9.19 -5.07 -24.76
N ARG A 155 -9.61 -6.31 -25.06
CA ARG A 155 -10.72 -6.97 -24.36
C ARG A 155 -10.39 -7.25 -22.88
N ARG A 156 -9.14 -7.65 -22.59
CA ARG A 156 -8.65 -7.82 -21.20
C ARG A 156 -8.74 -6.50 -20.42
N ALA A 157 -8.32 -5.41 -21.05
CA ALA A 157 -8.40 -4.08 -20.44
C ALA A 157 -9.85 -3.67 -20.17
N LEU A 158 -10.79 -3.96 -21.10
CA LEU A 158 -12.22 -3.74 -20.87
C LEU A 158 -12.78 -4.58 -19.72
N ALA A 159 -12.32 -5.83 -19.58
CA ALA A 159 -12.74 -6.68 -18.47
C ALA A 159 -12.33 -6.10 -17.10
N ALA A 160 -11.21 -5.37 -17.05
CA ALA A 160 -10.75 -4.69 -15.84
C ALA A 160 -11.41 -3.32 -15.60
N ASN A 161 -12.01 -2.70 -16.62
CA ASN A 161 -12.62 -1.37 -16.51
C ASN A 161 -14.00 -1.46 -15.81
N GLU A 162 -14.12 -0.83 -14.64
CA GLU A 162 -15.38 -0.81 -13.88
C GLU A 162 -16.54 -0.09 -14.60
N ALA A 163 -16.23 0.79 -15.57
CA ALA A 163 -17.25 1.46 -16.37
C ALA A 163 -17.80 0.57 -17.52
N THR A 164 -17.20 -0.61 -17.76
CA THR A 164 -17.68 -1.53 -18.79
C THR A 164 -19.08 -2.03 -18.48
N PRO A 165 -20.04 -1.95 -19.42
CA PRO A 165 -21.40 -2.40 -19.17
C PRO A 165 -21.47 -3.86 -18.71
N PRO A 166 -22.34 -4.19 -17.72
CA PRO A 166 -22.49 -5.57 -17.22
C PRO A 166 -22.74 -6.62 -18.30
N ALA A 167 -23.50 -6.28 -19.34
CA ALA A 167 -23.75 -7.19 -20.47
C ALA A 167 -22.46 -7.49 -21.26
N VAL A 168 -21.58 -6.50 -21.43
CA VAL A 168 -20.28 -6.68 -22.09
C VAL A 168 -19.34 -7.52 -21.22
N LEU A 169 -19.32 -7.27 -19.90
CA LEU A 169 -18.53 -8.08 -18.96
C LEU A 169 -19.00 -9.54 -18.95
N ALA A 170 -20.31 -9.79 -19.03
CA ALA A 170 -20.83 -11.15 -19.17
C ALA A 170 -20.34 -11.84 -20.44
N MET A 171 -20.35 -11.14 -21.59
CA MET A 171 -19.79 -11.66 -22.84
C MET A 171 -18.28 -11.92 -22.75
N LEU A 172 -17.52 -11.01 -22.12
CA LEU A 172 -16.06 -11.16 -21.99
C LEU A 172 -15.69 -12.35 -21.09
N VAL A 173 -16.41 -12.57 -19.99
CA VAL A 173 -16.10 -13.65 -19.04
C VAL A 173 -16.50 -15.02 -19.56
N THR A 174 -17.64 -15.11 -20.29
CA THR A 174 -18.13 -16.39 -20.85
C THR A 174 -17.57 -16.71 -22.23
N GLY A 175 -17.12 -15.69 -22.97
CA GLY A 175 -16.76 -15.79 -24.38
C GLY A 175 -17.97 -15.86 -25.33
N GLU A 176 -19.20 -15.82 -24.81
CA GLU A 176 -20.42 -15.93 -25.62
C GLU A 176 -20.81 -14.59 -26.25
N GLY A 177 -21.27 -14.62 -27.49
CA GLY A 177 -21.78 -13.42 -28.18
C GLY A 177 -20.70 -12.49 -28.74
N LEU A 178 -19.41 -12.82 -28.62
CA LEU A 178 -18.31 -12.09 -29.23
C LEU A 178 -17.61 -12.93 -30.28
N PRO A 179 -17.10 -12.30 -31.38
CA PRO A 179 -16.23 -13.00 -32.31
C PRO A 179 -14.94 -13.43 -31.60
N PRO A 180 -14.28 -14.52 -32.01
CA PRO A 180 -12.97 -14.90 -31.44
C PRO A 180 -11.96 -13.75 -31.59
N ALA A 181 -11.05 -13.62 -30.61
CA ALA A 181 -9.91 -12.73 -30.74
C ALA A 181 -8.96 -13.29 -31.82
N GLU A 182 -8.42 -12.41 -32.65
CA GLU A 182 -7.54 -12.80 -33.76
C GLU A 182 -6.06 -12.70 -33.39
N ARG A 183 -5.73 -11.79 -32.44
CA ARG A 183 -4.37 -11.45 -32.06
C ARG A 183 -4.24 -11.26 -30.54
N CYS A 184 -3.04 -11.45 -30.01
CA CYS A 184 -2.63 -11.07 -28.67
C CYS A 184 -1.14 -10.66 -28.66
N LEU A 185 -0.65 -10.06 -27.58
CA LEU A 185 0.75 -9.61 -27.48
C LEU A 185 1.76 -10.76 -27.68
N VAL A 186 1.43 -11.98 -27.25
CA VAL A 186 2.30 -13.14 -27.46
C VAL A 186 2.34 -13.53 -28.94
N CYS A 187 1.20 -13.56 -29.61
CA CYS A 187 1.14 -13.83 -31.06
C CYS A 187 1.90 -12.79 -31.88
N ASP A 188 1.82 -11.54 -31.45
CA ASP A 188 2.56 -10.43 -32.06
C ASP A 188 4.03 -10.38 -31.64
N ARG A 189 4.45 -11.24 -30.71
CA ARG A 189 5.82 -11.30 -30.16
C ARG A 189 6.28 -10.02 -29.50
N GLU A 190 5.35 -9.22 -28.98
CA GLU A 190 5.65 -7.97 -28.26
C GLU A 190 5.82 -8.20 -26.78
N ALA A 191 4.93 -9.02 -26.17
CA ALA A 191 4.99 -9.36 -24.74
C ALA A 191 4.26 -10.68 -24.48
N THR A 192 4.54 -11.29 -23.32
CA THR A 192 3.75 -12.41 -22.81
C THR A 192 2.76 -11.85 -21.79
N PRO A 193 1.44 -11.84 -22.06
CA PRO A 193 0.45 -11.24 -21.17
C PRO A 193 0.29 -12.00 -19.85
N PHE A 194 0.55 -13.30 -19.88
CA PHE A 194 0.56 -14.19 -18.72
C PHE A 194 1.66 -15.24 -18.88
N VAL A 195 2.45 -15.45 -17.82
CA VAL A 195 3.43 -16.53 -17.73
C VAL A 195 3.25 -17.21 -16.38
N HIS A 196 2.83 -18.47 -16.38
CA HIS A 196 2.71 -19.27 -15.17
C HIS A 196 4.08 -19.62 -14.62
N ASP A 197 4.25 -19.49 -13.28
CA ASP A 197 5.50 -19.81 -12.59
C ASP A 197 5.87 -21.28 -12.81
N GLN A 198 7.12 -21.52 -13.22
CA GLN A 198 7.64 -22.88 -13.43
C GLN A 198 7.74 -23.68 -12.12
N GLU A 199 7.89 -22.99 -11.00
CA GLU A 199 8.00 -23.57 -9.65
C GLU A 199 6.70 -23.36 -8.84
N CYS A 200 5.54 -23.28 -9.51
CA CYS A 200 4.26 -23.11 -8.82
C CYS A 200 4.10 -24.16 -7.73
N SER A 201 3.97 -23.71 -6.48
CA SER A 201 3.83 -24.55 -5.30
C SER A 201 2.42 -25.07 -5.08
N LEU A 202 1.45 -24.66 -5.89
CA LEU A 202 0.06 -25.05 -5.78
C LEU A 202 -0.15 -26.41 -6.42
N THR A 203 -0.50 -27.41 -5.61
CA THR A 203 -0.56 -28.81 -6.02
C THR A 203 -1.64 -29.11 -7.05
N ASP A 204 -2.72 -28.31 -7.07
CA ASP A 204 -3.89 -28.51 -7.91
C ASP A 204 -3.98 -27.45 -9.02
N CYS A 205 -2.87 -26.74 -9.30
CA CYS A 205 -2.80 -25.80 -10.40
C CYS A 205 -2.81 -26.55 -11.75
N ASP A 206 -3.79 -26.27 -12.58
CA ASP A 206 -3.99 -26.90 -13.90
C ASP A 206 -3.24 -26.21 -15.03
N LEU A 207 -2.57 -25.09 -14.75
CA LEU A 207 -1.79 -24.36 -15.73
C LEU A 207 -0.40 -24.99 -15.88
N PRO A 208 0.05 -25.31 -17.11
CA PRO A 208 1.39 -25.81 -17.32
C PRO A 208 2.45 -24.78 -16.95
N PRO A 209 3.60 -25.21 -16.39
CA PRO A 209 4.72 -24.32 -16.10
C PRO A 209 5.16 -23.50 -17.32
N GLY A 210 5.30 -22.17 -17.15
CA GLY A 210 5.65 -21.28 -18.25
C GLY A 210 4.53 -21.09 -19.29
N ALA A 211 3.28 -21.42 -18.96
CA ALA A 211 2.14 -21.27 -19.85
C ALA A 211 2.05 -19.84 -20.40
N SER A 212 1.95 -19.75 -21.70
CA SER A 212 1.77 -18.51 -22.46
C SER A 212 0.93 -18.80 -23.71
N CYS A 213 0.52 -17.79 -24.43
CA CYS A 213 -0.22 -17.99 -25.66
C CYS A 213 0.64 -18.68 -26.73
N ASP A 214 0.18 -19.79 -27.24
CA ASP A 214 0.79 -20.58 -28.34
C ASP A 214 0.15 -20.32 -29.72
N GLY A 215 -0.70 -19.31 -29.80
CA GLY A 215 -1.56 -19.01 -30.92
C GLY A 215 -3.05 -19.33 -30.69
N SER A 216 -3.37 -20.08 -29.62
CA SER A 216 -4.75 -20.34 -29.19
C SER A 216 -5.35 -19.19 -28.37
N HIS A 217 -4.53 -18.25 -27.88
CA HIS A 217 -4.86 -17.18 -26.95
C HIS A 217 -5.29 -17.66 -25.54
N GLU A 218 -5.01 -18.89 -25.19
CA GLU A 218 -5.46 -19.50 -23.91
C GLU A 218 -5.06 -18.66 -22.69
N SER A 219 -3.77 -18.32 -22.56
CA SER A 219 -3.29 -17.51 -21.42
C SER A 219 -3.93 -16.12 -21.40
N THR A 220 -4.17 -15.49 -22.54
CA THR A 220 -4.81 -14.18 -22.65
C THR A 220 -6.30 -14.27 -22.29
N VAL A 221 -7.00 -15.34 -22.70
CA VAL A 221 -8.40 -15.59 -22.30
C VAL A 221 -8.49 -15.80 -20.80
N HIS A 222 -7.60 -16.60 -20.22
CA HIS A 222 -7.53 -16.83 -18.77
C HIS A 222 -7.32 -15.51 -18.01
N ASP A 223 -6.37 -14.66 -18.43
CA ASP A 223 -6.13 -13.36 -17.80
C ASP A 223 -7.33 -12.40 -17.95
N MET A 224 -8.01 -12.41 -19.10
CA MET A 224 -9.26 -11.66 -19.31
C MET A 224 -10.38 -12.15 -18.37
N GLN A 225 -10.53 -13.46 -18.17
CA GLN A 225 -11.50 -14.04 -17.25
C GLN A 225 -11.19 -13.65 -15.80
N LEU A 226 -9.90 -13.68 -15.40
CA LEU A 226 -9.46 -13.18 -14.09
C LEU A 226 -9.82 -11.71 -13.88
N ALA A 227 -9.57 -10.86 -14.88
CA ALA A 227 -9.92 -9.45 -14.81
C ALA A 227 -11.43 -9.24 -14.68
N ALA A 228 -12.24 -9.98 -15.46
CA ALA A 228 -13.69 -9.91 -15.40
C ALA A 228 -14.25 -10.43 -14.05
N LEU A 229 -13.69 -11.50 -13.49
CA LEU A 229 -14.09 -12.01 -12.16
C LEU A 229 -13.82 -11.01 -11.04
N ARG A 230 -12.72 -10.25 -11.15
CA ARG A 230 -12.37 -9.17 -10.20
C ARG A 230 -13.25 -7.94 -10.33
N ASN A 231 -13.85 -7.74 -11.52
CA ASN A 231 -14.65 -6.55 -11.77
C ASN A 231 -16.01 -6.67 -11.04
N PRO A 232 -16.33 -5.74 -10.11
CA PRO A 232 -17.58 -5.82 -9.35
C PRO A 232 -18.84 -5.64 -10.20
N ALA A 233 -18.72 -5.03 -11.40
CA ALA A 233 -19.81 -4.84 -12.31
C ALA A 233 -20.17 -6.10 -13.13
N THR A 234 -19.35 -7.15 -13.08
CA THR A 234 -19.63 -8.44 -13.76
C THR A 234 -20.80 -9.13 -13.08
N PRO A 235 -21.89 -9.46 -13.83
CA PRO A 235 -23.09 -10.06 -13.24
C PRO A 235 -22.80 -11.40 -12.54
N ALA A 236 -23.30 -11.59 -11.33
CA ALA A 236 -23.14 -12.84 -10.58
C ALA A 236 -23.62 -14.07 -11.37
N GLY A 237 -24.70 -13.94 -12.13
CA GLY A 237 -25.21 -15.05 -12.97
C GLY A 237 -24.26 -15.50 -14.07
N ALA A 238 -23.39 -14.62 -14.59
CA ALA A 238 -22.41 -14.96 -15.63
C ALA A 238 -21.20 -15.74 -15.09
N VAL A 239 -20.97 -15.72 -13.77
CA VAL A 239 -19.78 -16.31 -13.15
C VAL A 239 -20.05 -17.60 -12.36
N VAL A 240 -21.30 -18.01 -12.20
CA VAL A 240 -21.71 -19.21 -11.42
C VAL A 240 -21.02 -20.48 -11.93
N GLY A 241 -20.82 -20.61 -13.25
CA GLY A 241 -20.17 -21.75 -13.87
C GLY A 241 -18.69 -21.91 -13.51
N PHE A 242 -18.03 -20.85 -13.04
CA PHE A 242 -16.63 -20.90 -12.64
C PHE A 242 -16.37 -21.65 -11.33
N ALA A 243 -17.42 -22.02 -10.58
CA ALA A 243 -17.27 -22.85 -9.39
C ALA A 243 -16.67 -24.24 -9.65
N ASP A 244 -16.85 -24.77 -10.86
CA ASP A 244 -16.32 -26.06 -11.28
C ASP A 244 -15.23 -25.91 -12.36
N HIS A 245 -14.72 -24.68 -12.54
CA HIS A 245 -13.69 -24.42 -13.54
C HIS A 245 -12.38 -25.12 -13.15
N PRO A 246 -11.65 -25.75 -14.10
CA PRO A 246 -10.40 -26.43 -13.79
C PRO A 246 -9.36 -25.52 -13.11
N SER A 247 -9.21 -24.27 -13.58
CA SER A 247 -8.26 -23.33 -12.99
C SER A 247 -8.65 -22.92 -11.57
N MET A 248 -7.82 -23.29 -10.60
CA MET A 248 -7.97 -22.85 -9.22
C MET A 248 -7.91 -21.34 -9.08
N LEU A 249 -7.12 -20.62 -9.91
CA LEU A 249 -7.01 -19.16 -9.86
C LEU A 249 -8.35 -18.49 -10.18
N LEU A 250 -9.12 -19.03 -11.12
CA LEU A 250 -10.46 -18.52 -11.45
C LEU A 250 -11.46 -18.85 -10.33
N ARG A 251 -11.37 -20.05 -9.70
CA ARG A 251 -12.20 -20.40 -8.54
C ARG A 251 -11.86 -19.52 -7.32
N GLU A 252 -10.58 -19.19 -7.08
CA GLU A 252 -10.16 -18.24 -6.04
C GLU A 252 -10.78 -16.85 -6.24
N GLN A 253 -10.72 -16.32 -7.47
CA GLN A 253 -11.32 -15.02 -7.77
C GLN A 253 -12.84 -15.05 -7.62
N LEU A 254 -13.50 -16.16 -7.99
CA LEU A 254 -14.92 -16.34 -7.74
C LEU A 254 -15.22 -16.36 -6.22
N ALA A 255 -14.44 -17.11 -5.42
CA ALA A 255 -14.58 -17.17 -3.97
C ALA A 255 -14.42 -15.82 -3.27
N ALA A 256 -13.60 -14.93 -3.81
CA ALA A 256 -13.36 -13.59 -3.28
C ALA A 256 -14.50 -12.58 -3.57
N ARG A 257 -15.45 -12.90 -4.44
CA ARG A 257 -16.51 -11.95 -4.84
C ARG A 257 -17.49 -11.66 -3.70
N SER A 258 -17.77 -10.39 -3.49
CA SER A 258 -18.72 -9.93 -2.43
C SER A 258 -20.19 -10.24 -2.76
N ASP A 259 -20.52 -10.50 -4.03
CA ASP A 259 -21.86 -10.86 -4.52
C ASP A 259 -22.02 -12.37 -4.78
N LEU A 260 -21.18 -13.20 -4.14
CA LEU A 260 -21.16 -14.65 -4.33
C LEU A 260 -22.51 -15.28 -3.94
N PRO A 261 -23.19 -15.99 -4.85
CA PRO A 261 -24.43 -16.68 -4.53
C PRO A 261 -24.25 -17.78 -3.45
N PRO A 262 -25.19 -17.95 -2.52
CA PRO A 262 -25.06 -18.93 -1.42
C PRO A 262 -24.84 -20.37 -1.88
N GLU A 263 -25.41 -20.76 -3.03
CA GLU A 263 -25.23 -22.10 -3.62
C GLU A 263 -23.81 -22.29 -4.16
N VAL A 264 -23.17 -21.24 -4.67
CA VAL A 264 -21.79 -21.26 -5.10
C VAL A 264 -20.85 -21.34 -3.89
N ALA A 265 -21.11 -20.54 -2.86
CA ALA A 265 -20.36 -20.61 -1.60
C ALA A 265 -20.44 -22.01 -0.97
N GLY A 266 -21.63 -22.68 -1.06
CA GLY A 266 -21.82 -24.05 -0.60
C GLY A 266 -21.01 -25.09 -1.36
N ARG A 267 -20.66 -24.85 -2.63
CA ARG A 267 -19.74 -25.73 -3.40
C ARG A 267 -18.27 -25.44 -3.07
N LEU A 268 -17.88 -24.18 -3.01
CA LEU A 268 -16.50 -23.77 -2.80
C LEU A 268 -15.98 -24.02 -1.37
N VAL A 269 -16.89 -24.27 -0.40
CA VAL A 269 -16.49 -24.61 0.99
C VAL A 269 -15.72 -25.94 1.06
N ASP A 270 -16.01 -26.85 0.13
CA ASP A 270 -15.37 -28.16 0.02
C ASP A 270 -14.40 -28.23 -1.18
N ASP A 271 -13.98 -27.09 -1.72
CA ASP A 271 -13.04 -27.06 -2.85
C ASP A 271 -11.75 -27.81 -2.50
N PRO A 272 -11.21 -28.63 -3.40
CA PRO A 272 -9.96 -29.37 -3.15
C PRO A 272 -8.79 -28.43 -2.83
N ASP A 273 -8.75 -27.23 -3.42
CA ASP A 273 -7.66 -26.28 -3.22
C ASP A 273 -7.85 -25.44 -1.94
N ALA A 274 -6.81 -25.40 -1.11
CA ALA A 274 -6.83 -24.63 0.14
C ALA A 274 -6.83 -23.12 -0.08
N GLY A 275 -6.31 -22.62 -1.22
CA GLY A 275 -6.35 -21.22 -1.61
C GLY A 275 -7.79 -20.77 -1.84
N VAL A 276 -8.56 -21.54 -2.61
CA VAL A 276 -9.99 -21.29 -2.86
C VAL A 276 -10.79 -21.25 -1.55
N ARG A 277 -10.61 -22.25 -0.68
CA ARG A 277 -11.26 -22.26 0.64
C ARG A 277 -10.80 -21.09 1.52
N GLY A 278 -9.53 -20.67 1.37
CA GLY A 278 -8.97 -19.51 2.08
C GLY A 278 -9.57 -18.17 1.64
N GLU A 279 -9.75 -17.94 0.33
CA GLU A 279 -10.44 -16.77 -0.20
C GLU A 279 -11.91 -16.75 0.27
N LEU A 280 -12.58 -17.90 0.20
CA LEU A 280 -13.95 -18.03 0.71
C LEU A 280 -14.03 -17.72 2.21
N ALA A 281 -13.05 -18.14 3.00
CA ALA A 281 -13.03 -17.93 4.45
C ALA A 281 -13.00 -16.43 4.82
N GLU A 282 -12.29 -15.59 4.06
CA GLU A 282 -12.26 -14.12 4.26
C GLU A 282 -13.52 -13.43 3.71
N ASN A 283 -14.28 -14.08 2.83
CA ASN A 283 -15.40 -13.45 2.13
C ASN A 283 -16.55 -13.08 3.09
N PRO A 284 -16.94 -11.79 3.18
CA PRO A 284 -18.02 -11.35 4.07
C PRO A 284 -19.41 -11.81 3.65
N SER A 285 -19.58 -12.35 2.43
CA SER A 285 -20.89 -12.80 1.94
C SER A 285 -21.30 -14.19 2.42
N ILE A 286 -20.36 -15.00 2.95
CA ILE A 286 -20.66 -16.35 3.42
C ILE A 286 -21.51 -16.37 4.70
N GLY A 287 -22.31 -17.41 4.85
CA GLY A 287 -23.20 -17.60 6.01
C GLY A 287 -22.55 -18.35 7.16
N ASP A 288 -23.28 -18.44 8.29
CA ASP A 288 -22.82 -19.12 9.51
C ASP A 288 -22.44 -20.59 9.27
N ALA A 289 -23.20 -21.30 8.41
CA ALA A 289 -22.91 -22.69 8.08
C ALA A 289 -21.52 -22.88 7.42
N GLN A 290 -21.21 -22.04 6.43
CA GLN A 290 -19.90 -22.05 5.76
C GLN A 290 -18.78 -21.62 6.72
N ILE A 291 -19.01 -20.61 7.54
CA ILE A 291 -18.05 -20.16 8.56
C ILE A 291 -17.68 -21.30 9.50
N ARG A 292 -18.68 -22.04 10.01
CA ARG A 292 -18.44 -23.18 10.92
C ARG A 292 -17.77 -24.36 10.23
N ALA A 293 -18.09 -24.63 8.97
CA ALA A 293 -17.41 -25.65 8.18
C ALA A 293 -15.91 -25.29 7.99
N LEU A 294 -15.61 -24.04 7.60
CA LEU A 294 -14.23 -23.56 7.42
C LEU A 294 -13.47 -23.42 8.75
N ALA A 295 -14.15 -23.23 9.87
CA ALA A 295 -13.52 -23.27 11.20
C ALA A 295 -12.98 -24.66 11.55
N ALA A 296 -13.59 -25.72 11.01
CA ALA A 296 -13.13 -27.10 11.15
C ALA A 296 -12.15 -27.55 10.05
N ASP A 297 -11.78 -26.66 9.12
CA ASP A 297 -10.86 -26.98 8.02
C ASP A 297 -9.50 -27.45 8.56
N HIS A 298 -8.93 -28.46 7.92
CA HIS A 298 -7.61 -28.99 8.30
C HIS A 298 -6.46 -28.04 7.94
N GLY A 299 -6.65 -27.12 6.98
CA GLY A 299 -5.68 -26.13 6.55
C GLY A 299 -5.49 -25.01 7.58
N TYR A 300 -4.26 -24.85 8.09
CA TYR A 300 -3.93 -23.77 9.04
C TYR A 300 -4.24 -22.38 8.46
N ASP A 301 -3.89 -22.15 7.19
CA ASP A 301 -4.08 -20.84 6.54
C ASP A 301 -5.56 -20.54 6.28
N VAL A 302 -6.39 -21.53 5.98
CA VAL A 302 -7.83 -21.36 5.83
C VAL A 302 -8.43 -20.86 7.15
N ARG A 303 -8.11 -21.51 8.27
CA ARG A 303 -8.58 -21.08 9.60
C ARG A 303 -8.03 -19.72 9.99
N ARG A 304 -6.76 -19.43 9.64
CA ARG A 304 -6.15 -18.11 9.89
C ARG A 304 -6.86 -17.01 9.12
N ARG A 305 -7.19 -17.24 7.85
CA ARG A 305 -7.95 -16.30 7.01
C ARG A 305 -9.38 -16.11 7.53
N LEU A 306 -10.03 -17.19 7.98
CA LEU A 306 -11.37 -17.12 8.57
C LEU A 306 -11.43 -16.17 9.79
N ALA A 307 -10.38 -16.11 10.60
CA ALA A 307 -10.32 -15.16 11.71
C ALA A 307 -10.42 -13.68 11.28
N HIS A 308 -10.12 -13.37 10.00
CA HIS A 308 -10.27 -12.02 9.43
C HIS A 308 -11.67 -11.77 8.85
N ASN A 309 -12.53 -12.78 8.79
CA ASN A 309 -13.91 -12.58 8.31
C ASN A 309 -14.69 -11.67 9.28
N PRO A 310 -15.29 -10.55 8.80
CA PRO A 310 -16.00 -9.62 9.67
C PRO A 310 -17.27 -10.21 10.30
N ARG A 311 -17.78 -11.34 9.80
CA ARG A 311 -19.01 -11.99 10.25
C ARG A 311 -18.75 -13.22 11.12
N VAL A 312 -17.49 -13.59 11.40
CA VAL A 312 -17.17 -14.75 12.23
C VAL A 312 -17.83 -14.63 13.62
N PRO A 313 -18.61 -15.61 14.09
CA PRO A 313 -19.18 -15.58 15.44
C PRO A 313 -18.08 -15.57 16.51
N LEU A 314 -18.37 -14.94 17.67
CA LEU A 314 -17.35 -14.82 18.74
C LEU A 314 -16.95 -16.17 19.32
N ASP A 315 -17.85 -17.14 19.40
CA ASP A 315 -17.56 -18.51 19.84
C ASP A 315 -16.58 -19.21 18.87
N VAL A 316 -16.77 -19.01 17.57
CA VAL A 316 -15.85 -19.52 16.53
C VAL A 316 -14.50 -18.80 16.60
N LEU A 317 -14.51 -17.48 16.77
CA LEU A 317 -13.27 -16.69 16.88
C LEU A 317 -12.46 -17.08 18.13
N ASP A 318 -13.13 -17.35 19.26
CA ASP A 318 -12.48 -17.82 20.50
C ASP A 318 -11.82 -19.19 20.30
N GLN A 319 -12.50 -20.12 19.62
CA GLN A 319 -11.94 -21.41 19.24
C GLN A 319 -10.71 -21.24 18.33
N LEU A 320 -10.84 -20.45 17.24
CA LEU A 320 -9.74 -20.17 16.31
C LEU A 320 -8.53 -19.55 17.04
N ALA A 321 -8.78 -18.60 17.94
CA ALA A 321 -7.74 -17.94 18.71
C ALA A 321 -6.97 -18.91 19.64
N ALA A 322 -7.59 -20.01 20.07
CA ALA A 322 -6.91 -21.04 20.86
C ALA A 322 -6.01 -21.95 20.02
N GLU A 323 -6.38 -22.17 18.74
CA GLU A 323 -5.75 -23.17 17.87
C GLU A 323 -4.70 -22.59 16.91
N ILE A 324 -4.90 -21.33 16.49
CA ILE A 324 -4.04 -20.66 15.52
C ILE A 324 -3.34 -19.43 16.11
N ARG A 325 -2.23 -19.04 15.46
CA ARG A 325 -1.55 -17.79 15.78
C ARG A 325 -2.26 -16.63 15.07
N ILE A 326 -3.12 -15.91 15.77
CA ILE A 326 -3.73 -14.69 15.26
C ILE A 326 -2.68 -13.56 15.29
N SER A 327 -2.65 -12.76 14.21
CA SER A 327 -1.78 -11.58 14.12
C SER A 327 -2.20 -10.49 15.11
N SER A 328 -1.25 -9.63 15.51
CA SER A 328 -1.52 -8.46 16.36
C SER A 328 -2.13 -7.27 15.58
N HIS A 329 -2.81 -7.54 14.47
CA HIS A 329 -3.57 -6.51 13.76
C HIS A 329 -5.02 -6.53 14.21
N PRO A 330 -5.71 -5.39 14.25
CA PRO A 330 -7.13 -5.34 14.58
C PRO A 330 -7.93 -6.23 13.63
N LEU A 331 -8.64 -7.21 14.17
CA LEU A 331 -9.56 -8.04 13.38
C LEU A 331 -10.85 -7.26 13.13
N PRO A 332 -11.42 -7.31 11.89
CA PRO A 332 -12.65 -6.58 11.56
C PRO A 332 -13.81 -6.91 12.51
N ARG A 333 -13.96 -8.17 12.90
CA ARG A 333 -14.99 -8.62 13.85
C ARG A 333 -14.81 -8.00 15.24
N ILE A 334 -13.58 -7.89 15.71
CA ILE A 334 -13.26 -7.27 16.99
C ILE A 334 -13.51 -5.75 16.93
N ALA A 335 -13.14 -5.10 15.82
CA ALA A 335 -13.39 -3.68 15.62
C ALA A 335 -14.89 -3.35 15.63
N ALA A 336 -15.74 -4.23 15.12
CA ALA A 336 -17.19 -4.08 15.06
C ALA A 336 -17.94 -4.58 16.32
N ALA A 337 -17.22 -5.11 17.35
CA ALA A 337 -17.86 -5.68 18.53
C ALA A 337 -18.60 -4.62 19.36
N SER A 338 -19.80 -4.99 19.81
CA SER A 338 -20.62 -4.19 20.72
C SER A 338 -19.99 -4.06 22.12
N PRO A 339 -20.38 -3.08 22.92
CA PRO A 339 -19.88 -2.94 24.30
C PRO A 339 -20.03 -4.20 25.16
N ALA A 340 -21.15 -4.93 25.01
CA ALA A 340 -21.38 -6.18 25.74
C ALA A 340 -20.40 -7.28 25.33
N GLU A 341 -20.17 -7.42 24.03
CA GLU A 341 -19.18 -8.37 23.48
C GLU A 341 -17.74 -8.01 23.89
N VAL A 342 -17.41 -6.72 23.93
CA VAL A 342 -16.10 -6.25 24.45
C VAL A 342 -15.91 -6.66 25.92
N GLU A 343 -16.94 -6.53 26.75
CA GLU A 343 -16.89 -7.01 28.14
C GLU A 343 -16.74 -8.53 28.25
N GLU A 344 -17.45 -9.28 27.42
CA GLU A 344 -17.39 -10.74 27.37
C GLU A 344 -15.97 -11.20 26.96
N MET A 345 -15.42 -10.62 25.89
CA MET A 345 -14.06 -10.92 25.43
C MET A 345 -12.99 -10.57 26.46
N ALA A 346 -13.17 -9.47 27.19
CA ALA A 346 -12.22 -9.05 28.24
C ALA A 346 -12.16 -10.07 29.40
N ARG A 347 -13.26 -10.80 29.63
CA ARG A 347 -13.37 -11.86 30.67
C ARG A 347 -13.05 -13.27 30.13
N SER A 348 -12.78 -13.41 28.81
CA SER A 348 -12.49 -14.72 28.22
C SER A 348 -11.28 -15.38 28.93
N LYS A 349 -11.36 -16.68 29.13
CA LYS A 349 -10.24 -17.49 29.65
C LYS A 349 -9.10 -17.60 28.64
N ASN A 350 -9.38 -17.38 27.36
CA ASN A 350 -8.41 -17.45 26.29
C ASN A 350 -7.57 -16.16 26.20
N PRO A 351 -6.28 -16.18 26.54
CA PRO A 351 -5.42 -15.00 26.48
C PRO A 351 -5.24 -14.48 25.05
N ALA A 352 -5.39 -15.32 24.03
CA ALA A 352 -5.27 -14.90 22.64
C ALA A 352 -6.46 -13.99 22.24
N LEU A 353 -7.68 -14.29 22.67
CA LEU A 353 -8.84 -13.43 22.44
C LEU A 353 -8.70 -12.09 23.19
N ARG A 354 -8.24 -12.11 24.47
CA ARG A 354 -7.95 -10.88 25.21
C ARG A 354 -6.83 -10.05 24.56
N MET A 355 -5.81 -10.72 23.98
CA MET A 355 -4.73 -10.07 23.23
C MET A 355 -5.24 -9.31 21.99
N VAL A 356 -6.13 -9.93 21.19
CA VAL A 356 -6.71 -9.27 20.00
C VAL A 356 -7.63 -8.13 20.40
N LEU A 357 -8.40 -8.29 21.48
CA LEU A 357 -9.21 -7.21 22.06
C LEU A 357 -8.32 -6.01 22.46
N ALA A 358 -7.18 -6.26 23.08
CA ALA A 358 -6.24 -5.23 23.50
C ALA A 358 -5.64 -4.37 22.37
N GLU A 359 -5.79 -4.79 21.08
CA GLU A 359 -5.38 -3.96 19.93
C GLU A 359 -6.41 -2.86 19.59
N ARG A 360 -7.64 -2.90 20.11
CA ARG A 360 -8.63 -1.82 19.92
C ARG A 360 -8.18 -0.56 20.66
N ARG A 361 -8.32 0.59 19.99
CA ARG A 361 -7.91 1.90 20.55
C ARG A 361 -9.01 2.58 21.36
N ASP A 362 -10.26 2.16 21.20
CA ASP A 362 -11.47 2.72 21.79
C ASP A 362 -12.01 1.92 22.99
N LEU A 363 -11.13 1.20 23.69
CA LEU A 363 -11.52 0.42 24.86
C LEU A 363 -11.99 1.33 26.01
N PRO A 364 -13.08 0.95 26.74
CA PRO A 364 -13.44 1.60 27.98
C PRO A 364 -12.30 1.56 29.00
N ASN A 365 -12.10 2.64 29.76
CA ASN A 365 -10.98 2.77 30.71
C ASN A 365 -10.88 1.58 31.67
N GLY A 366 -12.01 1.10 32.21
CA GLY A 366 -12.00 -0.05 33.13
C GLY A 366 -11.50 -1.35 32.47
N ILE A 367 -11.83 -1.58 31.20
CA ILE A 367 -11.35 -2.76 30.47
C ILE A 367 -9.87 -2.59 30.09
N ARG A 368 -9.47 -1.41 29.61
CA ARG A 368 -8.06 -1.08 29.34
C ARG A 368 -7.20 -1.35 30.58
N ASP A 369 -7.61 -0.82 31.72
CA ASP A 369 -6.87 -0.91 32.97
C ASP A 369 -6.83 -2.36 33.51
N ALA A 370 -7.90 -3.14 33.32
CA ALA A 370 -7.91 -4.57 33.61
C ALA A 370 -6.93 -5.36 32.72
N LEU A 371 -6.92 -5.11 31.40
CA LEU A 371 -5.98 -5.76 30.46
C LEU A 371 -4.53 -5.32 30.70
N ALA A 372 -4.31 -4.14 31.26
CA ALA A 372 -3.00 -3.67 31.68
C ALA A 372 -2.40 -4.49 32.84
N LEU A 373 -3.24 -5.16 33.60
CA LEU A 373 -2.87 -6.04 34.73
C LEU A 373 -2.92 -7.53 34.35
N ASP A 374 -3.18 -7.85 33.09
CA ASP A 374 -3.32 -9.24 32.62
C ASP A 374 -2.07 -10.09 32.96
N PRO A 375 -2.25 -11.35 33.41
CA PRO A 375 -1.13 -12.23 33.69
C PRO A 375 -0.33 -12.64 32.42
N ASP A 376 -0.95 -12.59 31.24
CA ASP A 376 -0.28 -12.98 29.98
C ASP A 376 0.49 -11.79 29.37
N ALA A 377 1.78 -11.98 29.18
CA ALA A 377 2.66 -10.96 28.59
C ALA A 377 2.26 -10.53 27.16
N LYS A 378 1.56 -11.38 26.40
CA LYS A 378 1.11 -11.01 25.04
C LYS A 378 -0.04 -10.01 25.11
N VAL A 379 -0.98 -10.20 26.05
CA VAL A 379 -2.06 -9.25 26.30
C VAL A 379 -1.50 -7.89 26.74
N VAL A 380 -0.60 -7.92 27.74
CA VAL A 380 0.06 -6.69 28.23
C VAL A 380 0.86 -6.00 27.12
N LYS A 381 1.53 -6.77 26.25
CA LYS A 381 2.26 -6.23 25.11
C LYS A 381 1.35 -5.52 24.10
N SER A 382 0.13 -6.01 23.86
CA SER A 382 -0.84 -5.37 22.96
C SER A 382 -1.40 -4.08 23.58
N ILE A 383 -1.81 -4.12 24.85
CA ILE A 383 -2.39 -2.96 25.53
C ILE A 383 -1.35 -1.86 25.86
N ALA A 384 -0.06 -2.19 26.01
CA ALA A 384 0.99 -1.27 26.41
C ALA A 384 1.09 -0.01 25.53
N ARG A 385 0.68 -0.08 24.26
CA ARG A 385 0.66 1.07 23.32
C ARG A 385 -0.63 1.90 23.41
N HIS A 386 -1.58 1.50 24.27
CA HIS A 386 -2.86 2.18 24.35
C HIS A 386 -2.69 3.54 25.06
N PRO A 387 -3.27 4.63 24.53
CA PRO A 387 -3.25 5.93 25.20
C PRO A 387 -4.05 5.89 26.50
N GLY A 388 -3.69 6.81 27.42
CA GLY A 388 -4.37 6.98 28.70
C GLY A 388 -3.95 5.99 29.79
N LEU A 389 -2.90 5.19 29.57
CA LEU A 389 -2.25 4.43 30.64
C LEU A 389 -1.37 5.37 31.49
N SER A 390 -1.48 5.26 32.80
CA SER A 390 -0.64 6.02 33.75
C SER A 390 0.82 5.53 33.73
N GLU A 391 1.76 6.39 34.07
CA GLU A 391 3.17 6.01 34.22
C GLU A 391 3.36 4.84 35.21
N ALA A 392 2.60 4.82 36.29
CA ALA A 392 2.65 3.73 37.27
C ALA A 392 2.24 2.38 36.63
N GLN A 393 1.21 2.37 35.77
CA GLN A 393 0.82 1.16 35.02
C GLN A 393 1.90 0.74 34.03
N LEU A 394 2.48 1.67 33.29
CA LEU A 394 3.56 1.39 32.33
C LEU A 394 4.79 0.80 33.01
N ARG A 395 5.20 1.37 34.17
CA ARG A 395 6.31 0.83 34.99
C ARG A 395 5.98 -0.57 35.52
N ALA A 396 4.80 -0.78 36.06
CA ALA A 396 4.37 -2.08 36.58
C ALA A 396 4.36 -3.17 35.47
N MET A 397 4.03 -2.82 34.23
CA MET A 397 4.16 -3.74 33.08
C MET A 397 5.61 -4.15 32.84
N VAL A 398 6.55 -3.19 32.89
CA VAL A 398 7.98 -3.46 32.73
C VAL A 398 8.51 -4.31 33.86
N ASP A 399 8.17 -4.01 35.10
CA ASP A 399 8.60 -4.77 36.30
C ASP A 399 8.15 -6.23 36.24
N ARG A 400 6.91 -6.48 35.76
CA ARG A 400 6.33 -7.83 35.68
C ARG A 400 6.81 -8.61 34.49
N HIS A 401 6.91 -8.00 33.31
CA HIS A 401 7.10 -8.71 32.04
C HIS A 401 8.45 -8.43 31.34
N ARG A 402 9.21 -7.46 31.88
CA ARG A 402 10.58 -7.12 31.47
C ARG A 402 10.71 -6.95 29.93
N VAL A 403 11.74 -7.53 29.35
CA VAL A 403 12.09 -7.45 27.90
C VAL A 403 10.92 -7.75 26.95
N ARG A 404 9.90 -8.49 27.40
CA ARG A 404 8.75 -8.87 26.56
C ARG A 404 7.87 -7.68 26.19
N VAL A 405 7.81 -6.63 27.00
CA VAL A 405 6.89 -5.49 26.85
C VAL A 405 7.60 -4.14 26.66
N ILE A 406 8.87 -4.02 27.05
CA ILE A 406 9.65 -2.78 27.06
C ILE A 406 9.48 -1.96 25.78
N ALA A 407 9.64 -2.56 24.60
CA ALA A 407 9.52 -1.83 23.33
C ALA A 407 8.11 -1.28 23.07
N LYS A 408 7.07 -1.95 23.57
CA LYS A 408 5.69 -1.49 23.44
C LYS A 408 5.33 -0.42 24.46
N VAL A 409 5.93 -0.48 25.66
CA VAL A 409 5.87 0.58 26.67
C VAL A 409 6.57 1.83 26.15
N ALA A 410 7.79 1.70 25.58
CA ALA A 410 8.50 2.83 24.97
C ALA A 410 7.73 3.47 23.79
N ALA A 411 6.89 2.69 23.09
CA ALA A 411 6.02 3.17 22.02
C ALA A 411 4.68 3.75 22.49
N ASN A 412 4.43 3.80 23.82
CA ASN A 412 3.22 4.40 24.36
C ASN A 412 3.26 5.93 24.20
N PRO A 413 2.22 6.57 23.61
CA PRO A 413 2.25 8.01 23.37
C PRO A 413 2.35 8.87 24.63
N ASP A 414 1.98 8.30 25.80
CA ASP A 414 2.00 8.97 27.10
C ASP A 414 3.22 8.58 27.96
N ALA A 415 4.19 7.83 27.39
CA ALA A 415 5.44 7.52 28.09
C ALA A 415 6.18 8.83 28.42
N SER A 416 6.51 9.00 29.72
CA SER A 416 7.23 10.19 30.19
C SER A 416 8.70 10.17 29.76
N ALA A 417 9.34 11.34 29.75
CA ALA A 417 10.76 11.48 29.49
C ALA A 417 11.59 10.60 30.47
N ALA A 418 11.25 10.61 31.75
CA ALA A 418 11.92 9.82 32.79
C ALA A 418 11.79 8.30 32.50
N LEU A 419 10.58 7.85 32.13
CA LEU A 419 10.38 6.45 31.79
C LEU A 419 11.22 6.06 30.57
N LEU A 420 11.29 6.90 29.52
CA LEU A 420 12.09 6.63 28.32
C LEU A 420 13.60 6.56 28.62
N GLU A 421 14.09 7.40 29.53
CA GLU A 421 15.49 7.34 30.00
C GLU A 421 15.78 6.03 30.75
N ASP A 422 14.89 5.62 31.65
CA ASP A 422 15.00 4.35 32.37
C ASP A 422 14.98 3.15 31.42
N LEU A 423 14.10 3.19 30.39
CA LEU A 423 14.02 2.13 29.37
C LEU A 423 15.25 2.08 28.48
N ALA A 424 15.89 3.23 28.21
CA ALA A 424 17.13 3.30 27.46
C ALA A 424 18.31 2.67 28.21
N GLY A 425 18.30 2.74 29.54
CA GLY A 425 19.32 2.13 30.41
C GLY A 425 19.03 0.68 30.83
N HIS A 426 17.93 0.08 30.35
CA HIS A 426 17.51 -1.26 30.77
C HIS A 426 18.45 -2.36 30.24
N GLU A 427 18.90 -3.26 31.11
CA GLU A 427 19.72 -4.43 30.75
C GLU A 427 18.92 -5.75 30.87
N PRO A 428 19.00 -6.66 29.86
CA PRO A 428 19.69 -6.51 28.57
C PRO A 428 18.99 -5.50 27.65
N PRO A 429 19.73 -4.76 26.82
CA PRO A 429 19.16 -3.78 25.91
C PRO A 429 18.31 -4.48 24.83
N GLY A 430 17.06 -4.07 24.71
CA GLY A 430 16.20 -4.55 23.64
C GLY A 430 16.39 -3.74 22.36
N HIS A 431 16.96 -4.29 21.29
CA HIS A 431 17.20 -3.57 20.03
C HIS A 431 15.99 -2.76 19.53
N LYS A 432 14.77 -3.29 19.70
CA LYS A 432 13.54 -2.60 19.29
C LYS A 432 13.18 -1.41 20.17
N VAL A 433 13.66 -1.37 21.43
CA VAL A 433 13.37 -0.29 22.38
C VAL A 433 13.97 1.03 21.90
N PHE A 434 15.24 1.01 21.47
CA PHE A 434 15.94 2.21 21.00
C PHE A 434 15.24 2.85 19.79
N ARG A 435 14.69 2.03 18.88
CA ARG A 435 13.91 2.57 17.73
C ARG A 435 12.63 3.28 18.17
N GLU A 436 11.93 2.73 19.16
CA GLU A 436 10.70 3.33 19.67
C GLU A 436 11.01 4.61 20.47
N ILE A 437 12.09 4.61 21.28
CA ILE A 437 12.56 5.81 21.98
C ILE A 437 12.98 6.90 21.00
N ALA A 438 13.79 6.57 19.99
CA ALA A 438 14.26 7.53 18.99
C ALA A 438 13.14 8.17 18.14
N ARG A 439 11.96 7.55 18.08
CA ARG A 439 10.76 8.10 17.44
C ARG A 439 9.84 8.85 18.39
N HIS A 440 10.08 8.73 19.69
CA HIS A 440 9.12 9.21 20.68
C HIS A 440 9.29 10.72 20.93
N ARG A 441 8.19 11.48 20.82
CA ARG A 441 8.20 12.95 20.98
C ARG A 441 8.76 13.44 22.32
N ASN A 442 8.67 12.60 23.38
CA ASN A 442 9.15 12.91 24.72
C ASN A 442 10.59 12.40 24.95
N ALA A 443 11.29 11.91 23.90
CA ALA A 443 12.68 11.50 24.03
C ALA A 443 13.56 12.70 24.38
N THR A 444 14.53 12.46 25.26
CA THR A 444 15.45 13.46 25.77
C THR A 444 16.86 13.24 25.23
N ALA A 445 17.73 14.24 25.36
CA ALA A 445 19.12 14.11 24.99
C ALA A 445 19.81 12.84 25.57
N PRO A 446 19.69 12.52 26.88
CA PRO A 446 20.28 11.29 27.44
C PRO A 446 19.76 10.02 26.76
N SER A 447 18.44 9.89 26.58
CA SER A 447 17.85 8.71 25.93
C SER A 447 18.22 8.59 24.46
N LEU A 448 18.35 9.70 23.72
CA LEU A 448 18.77 9.74 22.33
C LEU A 448 20.24 9.38 22.16
N LEU A 449 21.12 9.85 23.06
CA LEU A 449 22.54 9.46 23.05
C LEU A 449 22.71 7.95 23.24
N ALA A 450 21.92 7.31 24.10
CA ALA A 450 21.88 5.86 24.22
C ALA A 450 21.40 5.18 22.90
N CYS A 451 20.42 5.79 22.20
CA CYS A 451 19.92 5.28 20.92
C CYS A 451 21.00 5.31 19.80
N LEU A 452 21.94 6.26 19.83
CA LEU A 452 23.03 6.35 18.84
C LEU A 452 23.96 5.13 18.86
N ALA A 453 24.05 4.41 19.98
CA ALA A 453 24.82 3.17 20.06
C ALA A 453 24.16 2.01 19.27
N SER A 454 22.85 2.08 19.01
CA SER A 454 22.13 1.05 18.27
C SER A 454 22.10 1.35 16.77
N ARG A 455 22.60 0.43 15.96
CA ARG A 455 22.61 0.57 14.48
C ARG A 455 21.20 0.89 13.93
N ASP A 456 20.18 0.20 14.42
CA ASP A 456 18.79 0.31 13.92
C ASP A 456 18.09 1.60 14.37
N ALA A 457 18.60 2.32 15.37
CA ALA A 457 18.00 3.53 15.92
C ALA A 457 18.82 4.79 15.63
N ARG A 458 20.07 4.65 15.22
CA ARG A 458 21.03 5.74 15.09
C ARG A 458 20.58 6.85 14.14
N SER A 459 20.11 6.51 12.94
CA SER A 459 19.58 7.50 11.99
C SER A 459 18.32 8.20 12.52
N LEU A 460 17.44 7.47 13.19
CA LEU A 460 16.25 8.05 13.83
C LEU A 460 16.62 9.05 14.94
N ALA A 461 17.60 8.67 15.77
CA ALA A 461 18.09 9.55 16.83
C ALA A 461 18.81 10.79 16.27
N ALA A 462 19.57 10.63 15.18
CA ALA A 462 20.25 11.74 14.49
C ALA A 462 19.25 12.78 13.96
N GLY A 463 18.09 12.37 13.46
CA GLY A 463 17.03 13.25 12.97
C GLY A 463 16.11 13.80 14.06
N HIS A 464 16.25 13.39 15.32
CA HIS A 464 15.33 13.83 16.38
C HIS A 464 15.66 15.24 16.90
N PRO A 465 14.66 16.16 17.01
CA PRO A 465 14.90 17.56 17.35
C PRO A 465 15.48 17.81 18.76
N ALA A 466 15.34 16.86 19.67
CA ALA A 466 15.90 16.97 21.04
C ALA A 466 17.37 16.51 21.13
N LEU A 467 18.01 16.12 20.02
CA LEU A 467 19.44 15.76 20.03
C LEU A 467 20.28 17.05 20.22
N PRO A 468 21.36 17.01 21.04
CA PRO A 468 22.21 18.19 21.23
C PRO A 468 22.91 18.66 19.93
N PRO A 469 22.99 19.99 19.68
CA PRO A 469 23.56 20.55 18.44
C PRO A 469 24.98 20.09 18.12
N HIS A 470 25.87 19.98 19.13
CA HIS A 470 27.24 19.54 18.92
C HIS A 470 27.30 18.09 18.43
N VAL A 471 26.43 17.22 18.91
CA VAL A 471 26.33 15.82 18.44
C VAL A 471 25.82 15.76 17.00
N MET A 472 24.82 16.59 16.62
CA MET A 472 24.38 16.67 15.24
C MET A 472 25.52 17.03 14.30
N VAL A 473 26.35 18.02 14.67
CA VAL A 473 27.52 18.44 13.87
C VAL A 473 28.51 17.32 13.69
N GLU A 474 28.80 16.55 14.76
CA GLU A 474 29.67 15.37 14.67
C GLU A 474 29.12 14.31 13.71
N LEU A 475 27.79 14.06 13.75
CA LEU A 475 27.13 13.07 12.92
C LEU A 475 27.06 13.45 11.43
N LEU A 476 27.23 14.71 11.04
CA LEU A 476 27.32 15.12 9.63
C LEU A 476 28.49 14.47 8.88
N SER A 477 29.54 14.06 9.60
CA SER A 477 30.72 13.38 9.06
C SER A 477 30.70 11.87 9.33
N HIS A 478 29.55 11.30 9.69
CA HIS A 478 29.44 9.87 9.99
C HIS A 478 29.58 9.02 8.72
N ASP A 479 30.29 7.87 8.82
CA ASP A 479 30.53 6.95 7.69
C ASP A 479 29.26 6.37 7.10
N ASP A 480 28.24 6.16 7.92
CA ASP A 480 26.89 5.78 7.46
C ASP A 480 26.16 7.02 6.93
N TRP A 481 25.96 7.05 5.62
CA TRP A 481 25.34 8.16 4.90
C TRP A 481 23.91 8.47 5.40
N GLN A 482 23.15 7.44 5.86
CA GLN A 482 21.81 7.62 6.39
C GLN A 482 21.81 8.43 7.71
N VAL A 483 22.86 8.25 8.49
CA VAL A 483 23.05 9.00 9.74
C VAL A 483 23.42 10.46 9.43
N ALA A 484 24.32 10.68 8.50
CA ALA A 484 24.74 12.03 8.09
C ALA A 484 23.57 12.80 7.46
N GLU A 485 22.78 12.16 6.60
CA GLU A 485 21.57 12.73 6.00
C GLU A 485 20.52 13.06 7.06
N ALA A 486 20.26 12.16 8.01
CA ALA A 486 19.31 12.38 9.09
C ALA A 486 19.75 13.54 10.01
N ALA A 487 21.05 13.65 10.33
CA ALA A 487 21.57 14.77 11.10
C ALA A 487 21.42 16.11 10.34
N ALA A 488 21.64 16.12 9.03
CA ALA A 488 21.45 17.30 8.19
C ALA A 488 19.97 17.70 8.06
N SER A 489 19.03 16.74 8.08
CA SER A 489 17.59 16.98 8.05
C SER A 489 16.99 17.37 9.40
N ASN A 490 17.79 17.35 10.48
CA ASN A 490 17.31 17.66 11.81
C ASN A 490 16.90 19.14 11.93
N PRO A 491 15.65 19.45 12.33
CA PRO A 491 15.16 20.83 12.41
C PRO A 491 15.89 21.70 13.44
N SER A 492 16.61 21.06 14.38
CA SER A 492 17.42 21.77 15.40
C SER A 492 18.89 21.97 14.99
N LEU A 493 19.27 21.60 13.76
CA LEU A 493 20.62 21.89 13.25
C LEU A 493 20.84 23.42 13.17
N PRO A 494 21.94 23.98 13.73
CA PRO A 494 22.15 25.42 13.74
C PRO A 494 22.23 26.03 12.32
N PRO A 495 21.56 27.18 12.06
CA PRO A 495 21.59 27.83 10.74
C PRO A 495 23.00 28.19 10.25
N ALA A 496 23.91 28.55 11.15
CA ALA A 496 25.31 28.82 10.80
C ALA A 496 25.99 27.62 10.15
N VAL A 497 25.77 26.42 10.75
CA VAL A 497 26.29 25.14 10.20
C VAL A 497 25.66 24.83 8.84
N MET A 498 24.33 25.03 8.69
CA MET A 498 23.66 24.84 7.40
C MET A 498 24.28 25.73 6.31
N SER A 499 24.63 27.00 6.67
CA SER A 499 25.22 27.96 5.73
C SER A 499 26.65 27.56 5.28
N GLU A 500 27.43 26.89 6.16
CA GLU A 500 28.75 26.38 5.86
C GLU A 500 28.73 25.16 4.95
N LEU A 501 27.71 24.31 5.11
CA LEU A 501 27.56 23.05 4.36
C LEU A 501 27.07 23.27 2.91
N VAL A 502 26.32 24.34 2.65
CA VAL A 502 25.82 24.64 1.30
C VAL A 502 26.94 25.38 0.52
N PRO A 503 27.39 24.87 -0.66
CA PRO A 503 28.45 25.50 -1.44
C PRO A 503 28.19 26.98 -1.69
N GLY A 504 29.22 27.82 -1.54
CA GLY A 504 29.18 29.23 -1.93
C GLY A 504 28.96 29.38 -3.44
N ARG A 505 28.46 30.52 -3.90
CA ARG A 505 28.39 30.87 -5.33
C ARG A 505 29.78 30.98 -5.92
#